data_35d90f92250c0b2d00bbf5ad5bcab30a
#
_entry.id   35d90f92250c0b2d00bbf5ad5bcab30a
#
_cell.length_a   1.000
_cell.length_b   1.000
_cell.length_c   1.000
_cell.angle_alpha   90.00
_cell.angle_beta   90.00
_cell.angle_gamma   90.00
#
_symmetry.space_group_name_H-M   'P 1'
#
loop_
_entity.id
_entity.type
_entity.pdbx_description
1 polymer ?
#
loop_
_entity_poly.entity_id
_entity_poly.type
_entity_poly.pdbx_seq_one_letter_code
_entity_poly.pdbx_strand_id
1 'polypeptide(L)'
;VDVVPPGEESLWDSDPFSGDIRNDRIFGRGSVDMKSSVAAFLIALKEIIEEEELSCSFVLLITSDEEGHAEYGTKELLKWAVKNNEAFDHCLVGEPTSSKLVGDTIKIGRRGSLSGFIVCKGKQGHIAYPDKAVNPVEALIHFLSELKSLKLDEVVIFLSPLA
;
A
#
# COMPACT_ATOMS: atom_id res chain seq x y z
N VAL A 1 7.33 2.61 7.77
CA VAL A 1 8.24 3.73 7.42
C VAL A 1 9.13 3.43 6.23
N ASP A 2 9.08 2.24 5.69
CA ASP A 2 9.67 1.89 4.41
C ASP A 2 8.95 2.62 3.27
N VAL A 3 9.49 2.53 2.09
CA VAL A 3 8.95 3.19 0.90
C VAL A 3 9.18 2.30 -0.31
N VAL A 4 8.31 2.39 -1.31
CA VAL A 4 8.56 1.74 -2.60
C VAL A 4 9.82 2.31 -3.25
N PRO A 5 10.54 1.53 -4.08
CA PRO A 5 11.70 2.02 -4.82
C PRO A 5 11.38 3.31 -5.60
N PRO A 6 12.34 4.23 -5.75
CA PRO A 6 12.10 5.51 -6.44
C PRO A 6 11.81 5.34 -7.95
N GLY A 7 12.11 4.18 -8.52
CA GLY A 7 12.07 3.96 -9.94
C GLY A 7 13.30 4.56 -10.63
N GLU A 8 13.13 5.10 -11.81
CA GLU A 8 14.20 5.75 -12.57
C GLU A 8 14.47 7.16 -12.03
N GLU A 9 15.63 7.35 -11.40
CA GLU A 9 15.97 8.59 -10.71
C GLU A 9 16.08 9.80 -11.66
N SER A 10 16.39 9.56 -12.93
CA SER A 10 16.42 10.61 -13.97
C SER A 10 15.07 11.28 -14.24
N LEU A 11 13.98 10.67 -13.80
CA LEU A 11 12.62 11.23 -13.91
C LEU A 11 12.23 12.13 -12.73
N TRP A 12 13.11 12.27 -11.75
CA TRP A 12 12.87 13.14 -10.61
C TRP A 12 13.50 14.52 -10.82
N ASP A 13 12.81 15.57 -10.38
CA ASP A 13 13.32 16.96 -10.42
C ASP A 13 14.44 17.22 -9.40
N SER A 14 14.63 16.34 -8.43
CA SER A 14 15.67 16.36 -7.41
C SER A 14 15.89 14.94 -6.90
N ASP A 15 16.98 14.68 -6.18
CA ASP A 15 17.23 13.40 -5.54
C ASP A 15 15.99 12.94 -4.75
N PRO A 16 15.43 11.76 -5.04
CA PRO A 16 14.22 11.27 -4.38
C PRO A 16 14.34 11.12 -2.86
N PHE A 17 15.53 11.14 -2.31
CA PHE A 17 15.78 11.02 -0.88
C PHE A 17 16.33 12.29 -0.23
N SER A 18 16.42 13.41 -0.96
CA SER A 18 16.90 14.69 -0.43
C SER A 18 15.96 15.33 0.59
N GLY A 19 14.65 15.13 0.45
CA GLY A 19 13.66 15.81 1.29
C GLY A 19 13.62 17.32 1.06
N ASP A 20 13.85 17.77 -0.16
CA ASP A 20 13.87 19.20 -0.53
C ASP A 20 12.57 19.90 -0.15
N ILE A 21 12.69 21.08 0.41
CA ILE A 21 11.55 21.95 0.70
C ILE A 21 11.46 23.05 -0.35
N ARG A 22 10.39 23.05 -1.11
CA ARG A 22 10.11 24.04 -2.16
C ARG A 22 8.64 24.46 -2.12
N ASN A 23 8.36 25.76 -2.13
CA ASN A 23 7.00 26.30 -2.13
C ASN A 23 6.12 25.69 -1.02
N ASP A 24 6.64 25.62 0.21
CA ASP A 24 5.98 25.05 1.39
C ASP A 24 5.58 23.57 1.25
N ARG A 25 6.29 22.83 0.40
CA ARG A 25 6.09 21.39 0.19
C ARG A 25 7.40 20.63 0.33
N ILE A 26 7.32 19.44 0.92
CA ILE A 26 8.44 18.52 1.02
C ILE A 26 8.39 17.58 -0.20
N PHE A 27 9.46 17.57 -0.98
CA PHE A 27 9.61 16.69 -2.13
C PHE A 27 10.52 15.51 -1.78
N GLY A 28 10.06 14.31 -2.11
CA GLY A 28 10.84 13.10 -1.93
C GLY A 28 9.99 11.84 -1.81
N ARG A 29 10.60 10.71 -2.02
CA ARG A 29 9.97 9.40 -1.85
C ARG A 29 9.60 9.19 -0.39
N GLY A 30 8.33 8.83 -0.12
CA GLY A 30 7.79 8.64 1.22
C GLY A 30 7.33 9.93 1.93
N SER A 31 7.44 11.11 1.30
CA SER A 31 6.94 12.35 1.89
C SER A 31 5.41 12.33 2.05
N VAL A 32 4.68 11.81 1.08
CA VAL A 32 3.22 11.63 1.13
C VAL A 32 2.85 10.28 1.71
N ASP A 33 3.50 9.23 1.24
CA ASP A 33 3.25 7.85 1.61
C ASP A 33 4.48 7.29 2.35
N MET A 34 4.43 7.25 3.72
CA MET A 34 3.46 8.00 4.55
C MET A 34 4.16 8.70 5.73
N LYS A 35 5.45 9.12 5.55
CA LYS A 35 6.26 9.71 6.65
C LYS A 35 5.67 11.01 7.19
N SER A 36 4.97 11.81 6.36
CA SER A 36 4.25 13.00 6.81
C SER A 36 3.11 12.66 7.78
N SER A 37 2.38 11.58 7.52
CA SER A 37 1.33 11.11 8.43
C SER A 37 1.91 10.67 9.78
N VAL A 38 3.04 9.96 9.77
CA VAL A 38 3.74 9.57 11.01
C VAL A 38 4.15 10.82 11.81
N ALA A 39 4.72 11.83 11.16
CA ALA A 39 5.10 13.08 11.79
C ALA A 39 3.87 13.83 12.35
N ALA A 40 2.77 13.89 11.60
CA ALA A 40 1.54 14.52 12.03
C ALA A 40 0.94 13.83 13.26
N PHE A 41 0.91 12.48 13.31
CA PHE A 41 0.48 11.74 14.50
C PHE A 41 1.32 12.06 15.72
N LEU A 42 2.65 12.12 15.58
CA LEU A 42 3.54 12.42 16.71
C LEU A 42 3.33 13.83 17.25
N ILE A 43 3.13 14.82 16.37
CA ILE A 43 2.87 16.21 16.77
C ILE A 43 1.51 16.31 17.46
N ALA A 44 0.45 15.79 16.85
CA ALA A 44 -0.88 15.81 17.43
C ALA A 44 -0.94 15.09 18.78
N LEU A 45 -0.29 13.94 18.91
CA LEU A 45 -0.21 13.21 20.16
C LEU A 45 0.53 14.00 21.24
N LYS A 46 1.64 14.68 20.87
CA LYS A 46 2.38 15.55 21.79
C LYS A 46 1.49 16.68 22.31
N GLU A 47 0.77 17.39 21.42
CA GLU A 47 -0.13 18.49 21.79
C GLU A 47 -1.24 18.00 22.74
N ILE A 48 -1.87 16.87 22.45
CA ILE A 48 -2.92 16.29 23.32
C ILE A 48 -2.36 15.92 24.70
N ILE A 49 -1.17 15.34 24.79
CA ILE A 49 -0.56 14.96 26.08
C ILE A 49 -0.18 16.20 26.91
N GLU A 50 0.21 17.30 26.25
CA GLU A 50 0.58 18.56 26.93
C GLU A 50 -0.66 19.34 27.42
N GLU A 51 -1.81 19.21 26.77
CA GLU A 51 -3.00 20.01 27.02
C GLU A 51 -4.07 19.30 27.88
N GLU A 52 -4.12 17.97 27.84
CA GLU A 52 -5.18 17.19 28.45
C GLU A 52 -4.68 16.00 29.29
N GLU A 53 -5.45 15.65 30.33
CA GLU A 53 -5.26 14.38 31.04
C GLU A 53 -5.89 13.25 30.22
N LEU A 54 -5.06 12.37 29.65
CA LEU A 54 -5.53 11.30 28.79
C LEU A 54 -6.20 10.18 29.59
N SER A 55 -7.41 9.80 29.17
CA SER A 55 -8.15 8.64 29.68
C SER A 55 -7.88 7.34 28.90
N CYS A 56 -6.98 7.36 27.93
CA CYS A 56 -6.65 6.23 27.07
C CYS A 56 -5.15 6.12 26.85
N SER A 57 -4.71 4.98 26.33
CA SER A 57 -3.33 4.74 25.91
C SER A 57 -3.19 4.84 24.41
N PHE A 58 -2.09 5.40 23.94
CA PHE A 58 -1.73 5.42 22.52
C PHE A 58 -0.55 4.50 22.27
N VAL A 59 -0.66 3.68 21.24
CA VAL A 59 0.39 2.77 20.79
C VAL A 59 0.68 3.05 19.33
N LEU A 60 1.92 3.40 19.00
CA LEU A 60 2.38 3.53 17.63
C LEU A 60 3.04 2.23 17.17
N LEU A 61 2.44 1.58 16.20
CA LEU A 61 2.99 0.41 15.52
C LEU A 61 3.71 0.89 14.25
N ILE A 62 5.03 0.99 14.30
CA ILE A 62 5.84 1.46 13.17
C ILE A 62 6.54 0.25 12.55
N THR A 63 6.30 0.02 11.27
CA THR A 63 6.91 -1.08 10.50
C THR A 63 7.85 -0.55 9.41
N SER A 64 8.77 -1.40 8.98
CA SER A 64 9.67 -1.19 7.84
C SER A 64 9.54 -2.27 6.77
N ASP A 65 8.45 -3.01 6.76
CA ASP A 65 8.10 -4.03 5.75
C ASP A 65 6.60 -3.99 5.47
N GLU A 66 6.11 -2.83 4.97
CA GLU A 66 4.73 -2.64 4.50
C GLU A 66 4.67 -2.73 2.98
N GLU A 67 5.61 -2.07 2.30
CA GLU A 67 5.65 -1.89 0.85
C GLU A 67 6.25 -3.09 0.09
N GLY A 68 6.85 -4.03 0.80
CA GLY A 68 7.47 -5.22 0.24
C GLY A 68 6.59 -6.46 0.35
N HIS A 69 7.17 -7.53 0.89
CA HIS A 69 6.46 -8.80 1.08
C HIS A 69 5.51 -8.81 2.29
N ALA A 70 5.61 -7.81 3.16
CA ALA A 70 4.82 -7.65 4.38
C ALA A 70 4.86 -8.90 5.31
N GLU A 71 6.01 -9.57 5.35
CA GLU A 71 6.21 -10.77 6.18
C GLU A 71 6.59 -10.42 7.62
N TYR A 72 7.47 -9.42 7.79
CA TYR A 72 8.10 -9.04 9.05
C TYR A 72 7.61 -7.70 9.61
N GLY A 73 6.56 -7.12 9.01
CA GLY A 73 5.98 -5.83 9.40
C GLY A 73 4.85 -5.95 10.43
N THR A 74 3.72 -5.34 10.14
CA THR A 74 2.54 -5.25 11.03
C THR A 74 2.08 -6.60 11.57
N LYS A 75 2.18 -7.65 10.77
CA LYS A 75 1.81 -9.02 11.18
C LYS A 75 2.61 -9.52 12.38
N GLU A 76 3.92 -9.25 12.42
CA GLU A 76 4.77 -9.63 13.53
C GLU A 76 4.55 -8.74 14.76
N LEU A 77 4.31 -7.45 14.55
CA LEU A 77 3.93 -6.53 15.62
C LEU A 77 2.63 -6.97 16.31
N LEU A 78 1.63 -7.39 15.55
CA LEU A 78 0.37 -7.89 16.11
C LEU A 78 0.56 -9.23 16.87
N LYS A 79 1.41 -10.13 16.39
CA LYS A 79 1.76 -11.34 17.14
C LYS A 79 2.46 -11.00 18.45
N TRP A 80 3.36 -10.03 18.43
CA TRP A 80 4.02 -9.54 19.63
C TRP A 80 3.00 -8.96 20.62
N ALA A 81 2.06 -8.12 20.14
CA ALA A 81 1.01 -7.52 20.96
C ALA A 81 0.17 -8.61 21.67
N VAL A 82 -0.31 -9.60 20.92
CA VAL A 82 -1.08 -10.71 21.48
C VAL A 82 -0.27 -11.48 22.54
N LYS A 83 1.01 -11.74 22.27
CA LYS A 83 1.90 -12.45 23.22
C LYS A 83 2.11 -11.66 24.51
N ASN A 84 2.06 -10.34 24.46
CA ASN A 84 2.24 -9.46 25.61
C ASN A 84 0.92 -8.98 26.24
N ASN A 85 -0.21 -9.58 25.85
CA ASN A 85 -1.55 -9.23 26.30
C ASN A 85 -1.92 -7.76 26.02
N GLU A 86 -1.37 -7.17 24.95
CA GLU A 86 -1.77 -5.87 24.48
C GLU A 86 -3.05 -6.02 23.64
N ALA A 87 -4.07 -5.24 23.96
CA ALA A 87 -5.34 -5.20 23.24
C ALA A 87 -5.60 -3.79 22.73
N PHE A 88 -6.12 -3.68 21.54
CA PHE A 88 -6.42 -2.42 20.89
C PHE A 88 -7.92 -2.32 20.61
N ASP A 89 -8.57 -1.24 21.09
CA ASP A 89 -10.00 -0.99 20.86
C ASP A 89 -10.19 -0.37 19.47
N HIS A 90 -9.27 0.48 19.04
CA HIS A 90 -9.32 1.20 17.78
C HIS A 90 -7.97 1.17 17.07
N CYS A 91 -8.01 1.31 15.74
CA CYS A 91 -6.82 1.41 14.90
C CYS A 91 -7.01 2.53 13.89
N LEU A 92 -6.04 3.44 13.85
CA LEU A 92 -5.96 4.50 12.85
C LEU A 92 -4.72 4.28 11.98
N VAL A 93 -4.92 4.21 10.67
CA VAL A 93 -3.85 4.00 9.69
C VAL A 93 -3.64 5.28 8.91
N GLY A 94 -2.44 5.81 8.90
CA GLY A 94 -2.08 7.11 8.33
C GLY A 94 -1.80 7.10 6.83
N GLU A 95 -2.33 6.13 6.09
CA GLU A 95 -2.20 6.06 4.64
C GLU A 95 -2.87 7.23 3.92
N PRO A 96 -2.33 7.71 2.80
CA PRO A 96 -2.91 8.83 2.05
C PRO A 96 -4.27 8.43 1.45
N THR A 97 -5.34 9.05 1.94
CA THR A 97 -6.71 8.75 1.50
C THR A 97 -7.45 9.94 0.94
N SER A 98 -6.96 11.15 1.22
CA SER A 98 -7.59 12.40 0.77
C SER A 98 -7.64 12.50 -0.75
N SER A 99 -8.74 13.06 -1.28
CA SER A 99 -8.99 13.17 -2.72
C SER A 99 -8.69 14.57 -3.26
N LYS A 100 -9.24 15.62 -2.65
CA LYS A 100 -9.10 17.01 -3.08
C LYS A 100 -8.52 17.91 -1.99
N LEU A 101 -8.95 17.71 -0.77
CA LEU A 101 -8.52 18.45 0.41
C LEU A 101 -8.02 17.48 1.46
N VAL A 102 -7.06 17.91 2.27
CA VAL A 102 -6.56 17.09 3.39
C VAL A 102 -7.72 16.76 4.34
N GLY A 103 -7.93 15.47 4.60
CA GLY A 103 -8.96 14.98 5.51
C GLY A 103 -10.38 14.88 4.92
N ASP A 104 -10.56 15.09 3.61
CA ASP A 104 -11.87 15.03 2.96
C ASP A 104 -12.40 13.59 2.77
N THR A 105 -11.55 12.59 2.93
CA THR A 105 -11.90 11.19 2.66
C THR A 105 -11.23 10.26 3.66
N ILE A 106 -12.02 9.38 4.26
CA ILE A 106 -11.56 8.29 5.12
C ILE A 106 -11.99 6.95 4.51
N LYS A 107 -11.05 5.99 4.44
CA LYS A 107 -11.37 4.61 4.07
C LYS A 107 -11.72 3.82 5.33
N ILE A 108 -12.89 3.21 5.35
CA ILE A 108 -13.38 2.39 6.47
C ILE A 108 -13.20 0.89 6.27
N GLY A 109 -12.58 0.50 5.16
CA GLY A 109 -12.28 -0.89 4.84
C GLY A 109 -11.28 -0.99 3.70
N ARG A 110 -10.75 -2.18 3.50
CA ARG A 110 -9.78 -2.48 2.45
C ARG A 110 -10.20 -3.71 1.66
N ARG A 111 -9.80 -3.75 0.38
CA ARG A 111 -9.87 -4.96 -0.44
C ARG A 111 -8.65 -5.82 -0.17
N GLY A 112 -8.78 -7.13 -0.40
CA GLY A 112 -7.63 -8.01 -0.51
C GLY A 112 -6.89 -7.79 -1.83
N SER A 113 -5.64 -8.24 -1.90
CA SER A 113 -4.90 -8.38 -3.15
C SER A 113 -4.38 -9.81 -3.29
N LEU A 114 -4.33 -10.28 -4.53
CA LEU A 114 -3.78 -11.58 -4.87
C LEU A 114 -2.84 -11.40 -6.06
N SER A 115 -1.60 -11.82 -5.87
CA SER A 115 -0.59 -11.82 -6.93
C SER A 115 -0.22 -13.24 -7.27
N GLY A 116 0.08 -13.49 -8.54
CA GLY A 116 0.48 -14.81 -9.00
C GLY A 116 1.35 -14.72 -10.24
N PHE A 117 2.03 -15.83 -10.52
CA PHE A 117 2.86 -15.99 -11.71
C PHE A 117 2.22 -17.02 -12.64
N ILE A 118 2.15 -16.69 -13.92
CA ILE A 118 1.62 -17.59 -14.95
C ILE A 118 2.77 -17.92 -15.89
N VAL A 119 3.05 -19.20 -16.05
CA VAL A 119 4.05 -19.70 -16.98
C VAL A 119 3.38 -20.55 -18.03
N CYS A 120 3.28 -20.04 -19.26
CA CYS A 120 2.79 -20.79 -20.40
C CYS A 120 3.98 -21.47 -21.11
N LYS A 121 3.92 -22.80 -21.20
CA LYS A 121 4.92 -23.60 -21.91
C LYS A 121 4.41 -23.98 -23.28
N GLY A 122 5.14 -23.62 -24.31
CA GLY A 122 4.86 -24.01 -25.68
C GLY A 122 5.77 -25.16 -26.18
N LYS A 123 5.57 -25.50 -27.43
CA LYS A 123 6.42 -26.43 -28.17
C LYS A 123 6.90 -25.74 -29.45
N GLN A 124 8.21 -25.65 -29.59
CA GLN A 124 8.82 -25.06 -30.78
C GLN A 124 8.51 -25.89 -32.02
N GLY A 125 8.22 -25.22 -33.13
CA GLY A 125 7.99 -25.84 -34.43
C GLY A 125 8.08 -24.81 -35.54
N HIS A 126 8.11 -25.32 -36.79
CA HIS A 126 8.12 -24.45 -37.97
C HIS A 126 6.69 -23.93 -38.23
N ILE A 127 6.56 -22.65 -38.58
CA ILE A 127 5.29 -21.97 -38.77
C ILE A 127 4.39 -22.63 -39.87
N ALA A 128 5.01 -23.29 -40.83
CA ALA A 128 4.28 -24.03 -41.86
C ALA A 128 3.60 -25.32 -41.35
N TYR A 129 3.89 -25.74 -40.11
CA TYR A 129 3.35 -26.96 -39.51
C TYR A 129 2.79 -26.65 -38.12
N PRO A 130 1.69 -25.88 -38.05
CA PRO A 130 1.15 -25.42 -36.75
C PRO A 130 0.67 -26.60 -35.87
N ASP A 131 0.25 -27.70 -36.46
CA ASP A 131 -0.16 -28.94 -35.79
C ASP A 131 0.99 -29.65 -35.03
N LYS A 132 2.24 -29.29 -35.32
CA LYS A 132 3.44 -29.85 -34.66
C LYS A 132 4.03 -28.96 -33.62
N ALA A 133 3.50 -27.75 -33.47
CA ALA A 133 3.94 -26.73 -32.53
C ALA A 133 2.85 -26.40 -31.49
N VAL A 134 3.22 -25.70 -30.46
CA VAL A 134 2.25 -25.10 -29.51
C VAL A 134 2.69 -23.67 -29.24
N ASN A 135 1.89 -22.72 -29.67
CA ASN A 135 2.15 -21.31 -29.41
C ASN A 135 1.72 -20.93 -28.00
N PRO A 136 2.65 -20.61 -27.08
CA PRO A 136 2.29 -20.28 -25.69
C PRO A 136 1.52 -18.96 -25.58
N VAL A 137 1.67 -18.06 -26.57
CA VAL A 137 0.95 -16.77 -26.57
C VAL A 137 -0.55 -16.98 -26.77
N GLU A 138 -0.98 -17.89 -27.63
CA GLU A 138 -2.40 -18.20 -27.83
C GLU A 138 -3.04 -18.75 -26.55
N ALA A 139 -2.35 -19.67 -25.86
CA ALA A 139 -2.82 -20.18 -24.59
C ALA A 139 -2.92 -19.09 -23.53
N LEU A 140 -1.94 -18.19 -23.50
CA LEU A 140 -1.92 -17.05 -22.57
C LEU A 140 -3.06 -16.07 -22.84
N ILE A 141 -3.31 -15.73 -24.11
CA ILE A 141 -4.42 -14.84 -24.50
C ILE A 141 -5.75 -15.43 -24.06
N HIS A 142 -5.96 -16.73 -24.32
CA HIS A 142 -7.20 -17.40 -23.91
C HIS A 142 -7.37 -17.33 -22.39
N PHE A 143 -6.35 -17.71 -21.62
CA PHE A 143 -6.38 -17.66 -20.17
C PHE A 143 -6.66 -16.23 -19.63
N LEU A 144 -5.98 -15.21 -20.16
CA LEU A 144 -6.18 -13.82 -19.73
C LEU A 144 -7.58 -13.29 -20.10
N SER A 145 -8.15 -13.76 -21.22
CA SER A 145 -9.51 -13.41 -21.60
C SER A 145 -10.53 -13.96 -20.60
N GLU A 146 -10.38 -15.22 -20.21
CA GLU A 146 -11.21 -15.85 -19.20
C GLU A 146 -11.04 -15.16 -17.84
N LEU A 147 -9.79 -14.92 -17.42
CA LEU A 147 -9.49 -14.22 -16.16
C LEU A 147 -10.13 -12.84 -16.10
N LYS A 148 -10.07 -12.07 -17.20
CA LYS A 148 -10.68 -10.74 -17.29
C LYS A 148 -12.20 -10.78 -17.18
N SER A 149 -12.83 -11.89 -17.59
CA SER A 149 -14.28 -12.07 -17.50
C SER A 149 -14.77 -12.39 -16.08
N LEU A 150 -13.87 -12.84 -15.20
CA LEU A 150 -14.22 -13.17 -13.83
C LEU A 150 -14.55 -11.89 -13.03
N LYS A 151 -15.69 -11.90 -12.38
CA LYS A 151 -16.05 -10.89 -11.39
C LYS A 151 -15.47 -11.33 -10.05
N LEU A 152 -14.32 -10.77 -9.69
CA LEU A 152 -13.54 -11.21 -8.52
C LEU A 152 -14.11 -10.72 -7.19
N ASP A 153 -14.82 -9.58 -7.20
CA ASP A 153 -15.49 -9.06 -6.01
C ASP A 153 -16.74 -8.22 -6.35
N GLU A 154 -17.57 -7.99 -5.35
CA GLU A 154 -18.72 -7.07 -5.39
C GLU A 154 -18.48 -5.88 -4.47
N VAL A 155 -17.31 -5.27 -4.53
CA VAL A 155 -16.96 -4.21 -3.59
C VAL A 155 -17.79 -2.97 -3.83
N VAL A 156 -18.56 -2.62 -2.81
CA VAL A 156 -19.14 -1.29 -2.67
C VAL A 156 -18.13 -0.44 -1.90
N ILE A 157 -17.43 0.45 -2.59
CA ILE A 157 -16.58 1.43 -1.93
C ILE A 157 -17.48 2.54 -1.41
N PHE A 158 -17.67 2.60 -0.10
CA PHE A 158 -18.31 3.74 0.54
C PHE A 158 -17.28 4.84 0.76
N LEU A 159 -17.34 5.87 -0.06
CA LEU A 159 -16.69 7.14 0.21
C LEU A 159 -17.71 8.02 0.90
N SER A 160 -17.54 8.27 2.18
CA SER A 160 -18.34 9.27 2.90
C SER A 160 -17.51 10.54 2.99
N PRO A 161 -17.94 11.66 2.41
CA PRO A 161 -17.33 12.94 2.74
C PRO A 161 -17.62 13.24 4.22
N LEU A 162 -16.58 13.66 4.92
CA LEU A 162 -16.75 14.22 6.26
C LEU A 162 -17.54 15.52 6.12
N ALA A 163 -18.66 15.62 6.84
CA ALA A 163 -19.50 16.80 6.90
C ALA A 163 -18.86 17.88 7.77
#